data_088ec92017467952700d6a85491c0fc2
#
_entry.id   088ec92017467952700d6a85491c0fc2
#
_cell.length_a   1.000
_cell.length_b   1.000
_cell.length_c   1.000
_cell.angle_alpha   90.00
_cell.angle_beta   90.00
_cell.angle_gamma   90.00
#
_symmetry.space_group_name_H-M   'P 1'
#
loop_
_entity.id
_entity.type
_entity.pdbx_description
1 polymer ?
#
loop_
_entity_poly.entity_id
_entity_poly.type
_entity_poly.pdbx_seq_one_letter_code
_entity_poly.pdbx_strand_id
1 'polypeptide(L)'
;MPKKDKDPFSFDPKGVFKSAILVVLFFDVVGFTKNTTNDQMKDCIRDIEATIFDEWYETYNWNEKEKSEKNDLILIPTGDGYSIAFHPNFSDRVILDISKKFYCRLRSRIDFGVRMGIAKGPCQVYQDQNEKNNVFGFGINLANRVMGLARDNQILIHEDYAKEILRQANNKEIHEVKKKFEVKHHESIGVYNYYGQYEGVFFGNEKDPEDPISLK
;
A
#
# COMPACT_ATOMS: atom_id res chain seq x y z
N MET A 1 -12.89 -17.14 29.92
CA MET A 1 -11.95 -17.25 28.79
C MET A 1 -12.19 -16.04 27.88
N PRO A 2 -11.22 -15.18 27.62
CA PRO A 2 -11.40 -14.12 26.63
C PRO A 2 -11.69 -14.78 25.28
N LYS A 3 -12.72 -14.32 24.57
CA LYS A 3 -12.98 -14.72 23.19
C LYS A 3 -11.71 -14.39 22.40
N LYS A 4 -11.04 -15.42 21.83
CA LYS A 4 -10.01 -15.18 20.81
C LYS A 4 -10.65 -14.29 19.76
N ASP A 5 -10.13 -13.08 19.59
CA ASP A 5 -10.55 -12.22 18.49
C ASP A 5 -10.37 -13.04 17.23
N LYS A 6 -11.48 -13.24 16.51
CA LYS A 6 -11.44 -14.00 15.26
C LYS A 6 -10.58 -13.23 14.28
N ASP A 7 -9.67 -13.94 13.63
CA ASP A 7 -8.86 -13.43 12.53
C ASP A 7 -9.74 -12.58 11.58
N PRO A 8 -9.42 -11.29 11.37
CA PRO A 8 -10.24 -10.41 10.55
C PRO A 8 -10.32 -10.87 9.09
N PHE A 9 -9.33 -11.64 8.62
CA PHE A 9 -9.30 -12.15 7.25
C PHE A 9 -9.88 -13.56 7.10
N SER A 10 -10.32 -14.18 8.19
CA SER A 10 -10.96 -15.49 8.12
C SER A 10 -12.32 -15.43 7.42
N PHE A 11 -12.64 -16.47 6.67
CA PHE A 11 -13.95 -16.65 6.02
C PHE A 11 -15.10 -16.58 7.03
N ASP A 12 -16.13 -15.79 6.75
CA ASP A 12 -17.38 -15.81 7.50
C ASP A 12 -18.56 -15.99 6.52
N PRO A 13 -19.17 -17.19 6.49
CA PRO A 13 -20.27 -17.51 5.57
C PRO A 13 -21.54 -16.66 5.78
N LYS A 14 -21.58 -15.86 6.86
CA LYS A 14 -22.72 -14.99 7.15
C LYS A 14 -22.53 -13.56 6.60
N GLY A 15 -21.42 -13.27 5.89
CA GLY A 15 -21.16 -11.95 5.31
C GLY A 15 -21.00 -10.84 6.35
N VAL A 16 -20.52 -11.16 7.57
CA VAL A 16 -20.38 -10.20 8.64
C VAL A 16 -19.15 -9.33 8.41
N PHE A 17 -19.32 -8.01 8.47
CA PHE A 17 -18.20 -7.07 8.48
C PHE A 17 -17.37 -7.22 9.76
N LYS A 18 -16.06 -7.25 9.60
CA LYS A 18 -15.10 -7.33 10.70
C LYS A 18 -14.26 -6.07 10.75
N SER A 19 -14.29 -5.39 11.90
CA SER A 19 -13.47 -4.20 12.14
C SER A 19 -12.04 -4.60 12.46
N ALA A 20 -11.07 -3.95 11.82
CA ALA A 20 -9.65 -4.11 12.10
C ALA A 20 -8.89 -2.80 11.89
N ILE A 21 -7.78 -2.62 12.61
CA ILE A 21 -6.79 -1.60 12.28
C ILE A 21 -5.79 -2.24 11.33
N LEU A 22 -5.75 -1.74 10.10
CA LEU A 22 -4.91 -2.29 9.05
C LEU A 22 -3.87 -1.28 8.58
N VAL A 23 -2.71 -1.76 8.17
CA VAL A 23 -1.79 -0.99 7.33
C VAL A 23 -2.19 -1.21 5.88
N VAL A 24 -2.30 -0.14 5.14
CA VAL A 24 -2.68 -0.15 3.73
C VAL A 24 -1.59 0.55 2.93
N LEU A 25 -1.09 -0.12 1.91
CA LEU A 25 -0.29 0.45 0.83
C LEU A 25 -1.23 0.72 -0.36
N PHE A 26 -1.27 1.95 -0.80
CA PHE A 26 -1.94 2.35 -2.03
C PHE A 26 -0.89 2.78 -3.05
N PHE A 27 -0.95 2.28 -4.27
CA PHE A 27 -0.04 2.72 -5.31
C PHE A 27 -0.77 2.94 -6.65
N ASP A 28 -0.15 3.74 -7.49
CA ASP A 28 -0.67 4.19 -8.77
C ASP A 28 0.48 4.40 -9.76
N VAL A 29 0.21 4.14 -11.04
CA VAL A 29 1.17 4.33 -12.13
C VAL A 29 0.95 5.69 -12.78
N VAL A 30 1.95 6.54 -12.69
CA VAL A 30 1.85 7.92 -13.15
C VAL A 30 1.81 7.99 -14.67
N GLY A 31 0.81 8.71 -15.20
CA GLY A 31 0.68 8.92 -16.64
C GLY A 31 0.10 7.75 -17.42
N PHE A 32 -0.38 6.70 -16.74
CA PHE A 32 -0.93 5.49 -17.34
C PHE A 32 -1.97 5.74 -18.45
N THR A 33 -2.82 6.75 -18.29
CA THR A 33 -3.86 7.10 -19.27
C THR A 33 -3.44 8.17 -20.27
N LYS A 34 -2.25 8.78 -20.10
CA LYS A 34 -1.77 9.84 -20.98
C LYS A 34 -0.79 9.28 -22.00
N ASN A 35 -1.14 9.41 -23.30
CA ASN A 35 -0.29 8.99 -24.42
C ASN A 35 0.12 7.50 -24.43
N THR A 36 -0.73 6.62 -23.85
CA THR A 36 -0.46 5.19 -23.74
C THR A 36 -1.39 4.43 -24.68
N THR A 37 -0.84 3.49 -25.45
CA THR A 37 -1.64 2.59 -26.27
C THR A 37 -2.26 1.48 -25.42
N ASN A 38 -3.33 0.85 -25.94
CA ASN A 38 -3.98 -0.28 -25.24
C ASN A 38 -3.00 -1.43 -24.98
N ASP A 39 -2.03 -1.68 -25.86
CA ASP A 39 -1.05 -2.75 -25.67
C ASP A 39 -0.05 -2.40 -24.57
N GLN A 40 0.43 -1.17 -24.51
CA GLN A 40 1.27 -0.70 -23.40
C GLN A 40 0.53 -0.76 -22.05
N MET A 41 -0.77 -0.45 -22.03
CA MET A 41 -1.60 -0.60 -20.81
C MET A 41 -1.68 -2.05 -20.37
N LYS A 42 -1.94 -2.98 -21.29
CA LYS A 42 -1.99 -4.42 -20.99
C LYS A 42 -0.66 -4.95 -20.46
N ASP A 43 0.44 -4.56 -21.10
CA ASP A 43 1.79 -4.97 -20.67
C ASP A 43 2.09 -4.44 -19.26
N CYS A 44 1.78 -3.17 -19.00
CA CYS A 44 1.96 -2.57 -17.68
C CYS A 44 1.13 -3.29 -16.59
N ILE A 45 -0.15 -3.57 -16.83
CA ILE A 45 -1.00 -4.32 -15.88
C ILE A 45 -0.44 -5.71 -15.63
N ARG A 46 -0.01 -6.43 -16.67
CA ARG A 46 0.61 -7.75 -16.53
C ARG A 46 1.87 -7.70 -15.67
N ASP A 47 2.70 -6.68 -15.86
CA ASP A 47 3.94 -6.50 -15.10
C ASP A 47 3.68 -6.11 -13.64
N ILE A 48 2.63 -5.34 -13.37
CA ILE A 48 2.15 -5.05 -12.01
C ILE A 48 1.71 -6.36 -11.33
N GLU A 49 0.83 -7.12 -11.97
CA GLU A 49 0.31 -8.39 -11.40
C GLU A 49 1.44 -9.40 -11.17
N ALA A 50 2.37 -9.54 -12.13
CA ALA A 50 3.54 -10.40 -11.97
C ALA A 50 4.42 -9.94 -10.80
N THR A 51 4.61 -8.62 -10.63
CA THR A 51 5.41 -8.08 -9.52
C THR A 51 4.75 -8.35 -8.17
N ILE A 52 3.44 -8.15 -8.05
CA ILE A 52 2.68 -8.48 -6.84
C ILE A 52 2.85 -9.96 -6.51
N PHE A 53 2.68 -10.83 -7.51
CA PHE A 53 2.78 -12.28 -7.33
C PHE A 53 4.19 -12.69 -6.88
N ASP A 54 5.24 -12.21 -7.54
CA ASP A 54 6.62 -12.56 -7.26
C ASP A 54 7.05 -12.11 -5.86
N GLU A 55 6.76 -10.85 -5.49
CA GLU A 55 7.10 -10.34 -4.15
C GLU A 55 6.38 -11.11 -3.06
N TRP A 56 5.14 -11.49 -3.31
CA TRP A 56 4.36 -12.27 -2.38
C TRP A 56 4.92 -13.68 -2.21
N TYR A 57 5.20 -14.34 -3.33
CA TYR A 57 5.71 -15.72 -3.35
C TYR A 57 7.11 -15.83 -2.74
N GLU A 58 8.03 -14.95 -3.13
CA GLU A 58 9.43 -14.99 -2.67
C GLU A 58 9.56 -14.57 -1.21
N THR A 59 8.82 -13.55 -0.76
CA THR A 59 8.97 -13.00 0.60
C THR A 59 8.43 -13.96 1.66
N TYR A 60 7.43 -14.78 1.33
CA TYR A 60 6.74 -15.63 2.32
C TYR A 60 6.94 -17.12 2.13
N ASN A 61 7.80 -17.58 1.19
CA ASN A 61 8.00 -19.01 0.93
C ASN A 61 6.65 -19.74 0.96
N TRP A 62 5.75 -19.36 0.07
CA TRP A 62 4.42 -19.94 -0.01
C TRP A 62 4.50 -21.44 -0.20
N ASN A 63 4.51 -22.17 0.90
CA ASN A 63 4.42 -23.62 0.85
C ASN A 63 3.03 -23.98 0.33
N GLU A 64 2.97 -24.65 -0.81
CA GLU A 64 1.71 -25.10 -1.44
C GLU A 64 0.78 -25.89 -0.51
N LYS A 65 1.32 -26.46 0.58
CA LYS A 65 0.57 -27.19 1.60
C LYS A 65 -0.27 -26.31 2.52
N GLU A 66 0.03 -25.01 2.65
CA GLU A 66 -0.73 -24.07 3.48
C GLU A 66 -1.70 -23.20 2.66
N LYS A 67 -1.93 -23.53 1.40
CA LYS A 67 -2.81 -22.78 0.48
C LYS A 67 -4.24 -22.57 0.95
N SER A 68 -4.69 -23.23 2.00
CA SER A 68 -6.12 -23.31 2.28
C SER A 68 -6.68 -22.29 3.28
N GLU A 69 -5.86 -21.52 4.05
CA GLU A 69 -6.44 -20.77 5.17
C GLU A 69 -5.90 -19.36 5.47
N LYS A 70 -4.86 -18.86 4.80
CA LYS A 70 -4.31 -17.53 5.15
C LYS A 70 -4.27 -16.57 3.98
N ASN A 71 -5.36 -15.83 3.81
CA ASN A 71 -5.36 -14.59 3.04
C ASN A 71 -4.66 -13.50 3.89
N ASP A 72 -3.32 -13.47 3.87
CA ASP A 72 -2.56 -12.51 4.65
C ASP A 72 -2.54 -11.10 4.00
N LEU A 73 -3.06 -10.98 2.77
CA LEU A 73 -3.26 -9.71 2.05
C LEU A 73 -4.64 -9.64 1.41
N ILE A 74 -5.19 -8.43 1.37
CA ILE A 74 -6.35 -8.12 0.54
C ILE A 74 -5.88 -7.17 -0.57
N LEU A 75 -6.01 -7.62 -1.81
CA LEU A 75 -5.62 -6.90 -3.02
C LEU A 75 -6.85 -6.34 -3.70
N ILE A 76 -6.92 -5.02 -3.89
CA ILE A 76 -8.01 -4.34 -4.56
C ILE A 76 -7.45 -3.58 -5.76
N PRO A 77 -7.76 -4.00 -6.99
CA PRO A 77 -7.36 -3.26 -8.18
C PRO A 77 -8.09 -1.90 -8.25
N THR A 78 -7.36 -0.84 -8.63
CA THR A 78 -7.88 0.53 -8.73
C THR A 78 -7.85 1.08 -10.15
N GLY A 79 -7.57 0.23 -11.13
CA GLY A 79 -7.44 0.56 -12.54
C GLY A 79 -5.98 0.56 -12.98
N ASP A 80 -5.25 1.60 -12.65
CA ASP A 80 -3.81 1.79 -12.93
C ASP A 80 -2.89 1.51 -11.74
N GLY A 81 -3.43 0.87 -10.70
CA GLY A 81 -2.72 0.50 -9.49
C GLY A 81 -3.49 -0.46 -8.62
N TYR A 82 -3.08 -0.56 -7.36
CA TYR A 82 -3.72 -1.41 -6.35
C TYR A 82 -3.73 -0.75 -4.98
N SER A 83 -4.74 -1.14 -4.18
CA SER A 83 -4.71 -1.02 -2.73
C SER A 83 -4.39 -2.39 -2.13
N ILE A 84 -3.40 -2.45 -1.26
CA ILE A 84 -2.94 -3.67 -0.59
C ILE A 84 -3.13 -3.49 0.90
N ALA A 85 -4.06 -4.22 1.50
CA ALA A 85 -4.26 -4.21 2.95
C ALA A 85 -3.53 -5.41 3.57
N PHE A 86 -2.67 -5.12 4.55
CA PHE A 86 -1.85 -6.12 5.23
C PHE A 86 -2.60 -6.68 6.45
N HIS A 87 -2.52 -8.00 6.63
CA HIS A 87 -3.02 -8.64 7.83
C HIS A 87 -2.35 -8.08 9.09
N PRO A 88 -3.06 -7.90 10.22
CA PRO A 88 -2.50 -7.32 11.44
C PRO A 88 -1.30 -8.06 12.04
N ASN A 89 -1.07 -9.31 11.65
CA ASN A 89 0.08 -10.11 12.12
C ASN A 89 1.41 -9.71 11.47
N PHE A 90 1.39 -8.91 10.39
CA PHE A 90 2.61 -8.40 9.81
C PHE A 90 3.24 -7.33 10.70
N SER A 91 4.53 -7.47 10.97
CA SER A 91 5.26 -6.40 11.64
C SER A 91 5.49 -5.22 10.69
N ASP A 92 5.58 -4.02 11.24
CA ASP A 92 5.84 -2.79 10.46
C ASP A 92 7.11 -2.92 9.62
N ARG A 93 8.15 -3.57 10.15
CA ARG A 93 9.40 -3.84 9.43
C ARG A 93 9.17 -4.67 8.17
N VAL A 94 8.36 -5.71 8.26
CA VAL A 94 8.05 -6.60 7.13
C VAL A 94 7.25 -5.82 6.07
N ILE A 95 6.27 -5.02 6.49
CA ILE A 95 5.45 -4.20 5.58
C ILE A 95 6.34 -3.22 4.81
N LEU A 96 7.24 -2.52 5.48
CA LEU A 96 8.18 -1.60 4.83
C LEU A 96 9.14 -2.33 3.88
N ASP A 97 9.63 -3.50 4.27
CA ASP A 97 10.53 -4.30 3.44
C ASP A 97 9.83 -4.76 2.15
N ILE A 98 8.59 -5.27 2.26
CA ILE A 98 7.75 -5.60 1.10
C ILE A 98 7.54 -4.37 0.21
N SER A 99 7.19 -3.24 0.81
CA SER A 99 6.86 -2.02 0.06
C SER A 99 8.04 -1.54 -0.78
N LYS A 100 9.27 -1.52 -0.23
CA LYS A 100 10.46 -1.12 -0.98
C LYS A 100 10.88 -2.13 -2.05
N LYS A 101 10.82 -3.44 -1.75
CA LYS A 101 11.11 -4.51 -2.71
C LYS A 101 10.13 -4.46 -3.88
N PHE A 102 8.85 -4.37 -3.59
CA PHE A 102 7.80 -4.21 -4.59
C PHE A 102 8.05 -2.98 -5.48
N TYR A 103 8.35 -1.83 -4.86
CA TYR A 103 8.69 -0.63 -5.61
C TYR A 103 9.90 -0.85 -6.54
N CYS A 104 11.02 -1.37 -6.03
CA CYS A 104 12.23 -1.59 -6.82
C CYS A 104 11.98 -2.55 -7.99
N ARG A 105 11.27 -3.66 -7.74
CA ARG A 105 10.96 -4.66 -8.78
C ARG A 105 9.98 -4.11 -9.81
N LEU A 106 8.95 -3.38 -9.38
CA LEU A 106 8.01 -2.75 -10.30
C LEU A 106 8.72 -1.74 -11.21
N ARG A 107 9.58 -0.88 -10.63
CA ARG A 107 10.38 0.09 -11.39
C ARG A 107 11.36 -0.54 -12.39
N SER A 108 11.77 -1.77 -12.17
CA SER A 108 12.63 -2.49 -13.14
C SER A 108 11.86 -3.09 -14.32
N ARG A 109 10.53 -3.16 -14.23
CA ARG A 109 9.65 -3.78 -15.23
C ARG A 109 8.86 -2.77 -16.06
N ILE A 110 8.52 -1.63 -15.47
CA ILE A 110 7.70 -0.61 -16.15
C ILE A 110 8.49 0.69 -16.36
N ASP A 111 8.26 1.33 -17.50
CA ASP A 111 8.88 2.63 -17.84
C ASP A 111 8.11 3.83 -17.25
N PHE A 112 7.01 3.59 -16.57
CA PHE A 112 6.18 4.62 -15.95
C PHE A 112 6.66 4.99 -14.55
N GLY A 113 6.37 6.21 -14.10
CA GLY A 113 6.53 6.60 -12.71
C GLY A 113 5.58 5.82 -11.80
N VAL A 114 5.99 5.57 -10.57
CA VAL A 114 5.16 4.94 -9.54
C VAL A 114 5.09 5.84 -8.33
N ARG A 115 3.90 6.07 -7.81
CA ARG A 115 3.70 6.78 -6.55
C ARG A 115 2.99 5.87 -5.55
N MET A 116 3.42 5.96 -4.28
CA MET A 116 2.90 5.10 -3.22
C MET A 116 2.54 5.89 -1.99
N GLY A 117 1.47 5.48 -1.30
CA GLY A 117 1.07 6.00 -0.01
C GLY A 117 0.82 4.87 0.98
N ILE A 118 1.40 4.96 2.16
CA ILE A 118 1.24 3.98 3.24
C ILE A 118 0.58 4.66 4.43
N ALA A 119 -0.50 4.07 4.93
CA ALA A 119 -1.19 4.56 6.11
C ALA A 119 -1.72 3.40 6.96
N LYS A 120 -1.92 3.66 8.25
CA LYS A 120 -2.54 2.75 9.21
C LYS A 120 -3.83 3.35 9.73
N GLY A 121 -4.91 2.57 9.71
CA GLY A 121 -6.19 3.09 10.17
C GLY A 121 -7.30 2.04 10.25
N PRO A 122 -8.45 2.42 10.81
CA PRO A 122 -9.61 1.54 10.94
C PRO A 122 -10.19 1.20 9.57
N CYS A 123 -10.43 -0.09 9.37
CA CYS A 123 -11.04 -0.67 8.18
C CYS A 123 -12.12 -1.67 8.56
N GLN A 124 -12.99 -1.96 7.61
CA GLN A 124 -13.96 -3.06 7.65
C GLN A 124 -13.58 -4.08 6.60
N VAL A 125 -13.40 -5.31 7.01
CA VAL A 125 -13.13 -6.45 6.12
C VAL A 125 -14.44 -7.22 5.92
N TYR A 126 -14.72 -7.62 4.69
CA TYR A 126 -15.92 -8.38 4.32
C TYR A 126 -15.64 -9.26 3.11
N GLN A 127 -16.54 -10.19 2.84
CA GLN A 127 -16.50 -10.93 1.60
C GLN A 127 -17.45 -10.31 0.58
N ASP A 128 -16.93 -10.13 -0.64
CA ASP A 128 -17.74 -9.69 -1.77
C ASP A 128 -18.60 -10.82 -2.35
N GLN A 129 -19.37 -10.52 -3.39
CA GLN A 129 -20.27 -11.48 -4.06
C GLN A 129 -19.52 -12.63 -4.74
N ASN A 130 -18.21 -12.51 -4.95
CA ASN A 130 -17.35 -13.54 -5.52
C ASN A 130 -16.61 -14.35 -4.44
N GLU A 131 -17.03 -14.23 -3.18
CA GLU A 131 -16.43 -14.88 -2.02
C GLU A 131 -14.96 -14.44 -1.77
N LYS A 132 -14.55 -13.31 -2.33
CA LYS A 132 -13.22 -12.75 -2.10
C LYS A 132 -13.23 -11.76 -0.94
N ASN A 133 -12.17 -11.80 -0.14
CA ASN A 133 -11.97 -10.79 0.89
C ASN A 133 -11.80 -9.42 0.24
N ASN A 134 -12.51 -8.46 0.80
CA ASN A 134 -12.49 -7.07 0.39
C ASN A 134 -12.41 -6.18 1.64
N VAL A 135 -12.02 -4.93 1.46
CA VAL A 135 -11.84 -3.99 2.58
C VAL A 135 -12.25 -2.58 2.18
N PHE A 136 -12.86 -1.86 3.10
CA PHE A 136 -13.16 -0.44 2.96
C PHE A 136 -12.98 0.27 4.30
N GLY A 137 -12.96 1.60 4.28
CA GLY A 137 -12.93 2.40 5.50
C GLY A 137 -11.87 3.49 5.47
N PHE A 138 -11.63 4.07 6.67
CA PHE A 138 -10.76 5.22 6.81
C PHE A 138 -9.30 4.92 6.41
N GLY A 139 -8.77 3.74 6.79
CA GLY A 139 -7.39 3.36 6.48
C GLY A 139 -7.08 3.36 4.98
N ILE A 140 -7.97 2.78 4.15
CA ILE A 140 -7.84 2.80 2.69
C ILE A 140 -7.89 4.23 2.13
N ASN A 141 -8.89 5.01 2.58
CA ASN A 141 -9.05 6.38 2.11
C ASN A 141 -7.83 7.25 2.49
N LEU A 142 -7.27 7.03 3.67
CA LEU A 142 -6.09 7.74 4.13
C LEU A 142 -4.85 7.39 3.29
N ALA A 143 -4.62 6.09 3.02
CA ALA A 143 -3.51 5.65 2.17
C ALA A 143 -3.61 6.24 0.75
N ASN A 144 -4.81 6.28 0.16
CA ASN A 144 -5.06 6.92 -1.12
C ASN A 144 -4.77 8.43 -1.09
N ARG A 145 -5.17 9.13 -0.03
CA ARG A 145 -4.88 10.57 0.13
C ARG A 145 -3.37 10.81 0.26
N VAL A 146 -2.66 9.99 1.04
CA VAL A 146 -1.20 10.05 1.17
C VAL A 146 -0.53 9.80 -0.17
N MET A 147 -0.96 8.79 -0.94
CA MET A 147 -0.46 8.52 -2.28
C MET A 147 -0.72 9.70 -3.23
N GLY A 148 -1.88 10.35 -3.13
CA GLY A 148 -2.24 11.52 -3.93
C GLY A 148 -1.33 12.74 -3.73
N LEU A 149 -0.57 12.81 -2.63
CA LEU A 149 0.45 13.83 -2.38
C LEU A 149 1.82 13.47 -2.98
N ALA A 150 2.02 12.19 -3.32
CA ALA A 150 3.31 11.71 -3.80
C ALA A 150 3.58 12.16 -5.24
N ARG A 151 4.82 12.58 -5.50
CA ARG A 151 5.36 12.79 -6.85
C ARG A 151 5.69 11.46 -7.52
N ASP A 152 6.04 11.54 -8.77
CA ASP A 152 6.60 10.42 -9.52
C ASP A 152 7.77 9.80 -8.75
N ASN A 153 7.71 8.48 -8.62
CA ASN A 153 8.73 7.68 -7.93
C ASN A 153 8.92 8.04 -6.46
N GLN A 154 7.84 8.41 -5.78
CA GLN A 154 7.86 8.73 -4.35
C GLN A 154 7.02 7.76 -3.54
N ILE A 155 7.53 7.42 -2.36
CA ILE A 155 6.83 6.64 -1.34
C ILE A 155 6.62 7.54 -0.12
N LEU A 156 5.36 7.76 0.25
CA LEU A 156 4.97 8.53 1.42
C LEU A 156 4.33 7.64 2.48
N ILE A 157 4.62 7.97 3.75
CA ILE A 157 3.98 7.34 4.91
C ILE A 157 3.21 8.40 5.68
N HIS A 158 1.97 8.11 6.08
CA HIS A 158 1.19 8.97 6.95
C HIS A 158 1.90 9.24 8.28
N GLU A 159 1.83 10.47 8.79
CA GLU A 159 2.64 10.92 9.93
C GLU A 159 2.46 10.07 11.19
N ASP A 160 1.23 9.67 11.53
CA ASP A 160 0.99 8.90 12.75
C ASP A 160 1.60 7.50 12.66
N TYR A 161 1.52 6.87 11.49
CA TYR A 161 2.13 5.56 11.27
C TYR A 161 3.67 5.66 11.22
N ALA A 162 4.23 6.67 10.55
CA ALA A 162 5.67 6.90 10.54
C ALA A 162 6.22 7.13 11.96
N LYS A 163 5.53 7.94 12.78
CA LYS A 163 5.90 8.16 14.18
C LYS A 163 5.80 6.89 15.03
N GLU A 164 4.82 6.02 14.78
CA GLU A 164 4.71 4.72 15.43
C GLU A 164 5.93 3.85 15.13
N ILE A 165 6.32 3.73 13.85
CA ILE A 165 7.50 2.97 13.43
C ILE A 165 8.78 3.55 14.06
N LEU A 166 8.98 4.86 13.99
CA LEU A 166 10.18 5.52 14.51
C LEU A 166 10.32 5.42 16.03
N ARG A 167 9.23 5.30 16.77
CA ARG A 167 9.26 5.02 18.23
C ARG A 167 9.72 3.60 18.55
N GLN A 168 9.46 2.64 17.65
CA GLN A 168 9.84 1.25 17.85
C GLN A 168 11.29 0.96 17.40
N ALA A 169 11.73 1.62 16.33
CA ALA A 169 13.03 1.42 15.73
C ALA A 169 13.54 2.70 15.06
N ASN A 170 14.84 2.96 15.17
CA ASN A 170 15.48 4.04 14.41
C ASN A 170 15.61 3.62 12.94
N ASN A 171 14.65 3.98 12.12
CA ASN A 171 14.68 3.73 10.67
C ASN A 171 15.21 4.98 9.94
N LYS A 172 16.42 4.87 9.38
CA LYS A 172 17.10 5.96 8.69
C LYS A 172 16.54 6.25 7.27
N GLU A 173 15.65 5.42 6.79
CA GLU A 173 15.01 5.56 5.47
C GLU A 173 13.71 6.38 5.54
N ILE A 174 13.24 6.72 6.76
CA ILE A 174 12.01 7.49 6.99
C ILE A 174 12.38 8.93 7.40
N HIS A 175 11.96 9.90 6.60
CA HIS A 175 12.34 11.29 6.73
C HIS A 175 11.12 12.20 6.85
N GLU A 176 11.09 13.03 7.88
CA GLU A 176 9.98 13.95 8.13
C GLU A 176 9.86 15.01 7.03
N VAL A 177 8.64 15.21 6.54
CA VAL A 177 8.29 16.37 5.72
C VAL A 177 7.69 17.45 6.65
N LYS A 178 8.37 18.57 6.78
CA LYS A 178 7.98 19.62 7.75
C LYS A 178 6.66 20.32 7.43
N LYS A 179 6.21 20.24 6.18
CA LYS A 179 4.95 20.84 5.70
C LYS A 179 3.79 19.88 5.92
N LYS A 180 2.64 20.41 6.35
CA LYS A 180 1.36 19.71 6.30
C LYS A 180 0.59 20.08 5.04
N PHE A 181 -0.19 19.14 4.53
CA PHE A 181 -0.94 19.28 3.29
C PHE A 181 -2.43 19.28 3.57
N GLU A 182 -3.14 20.23 3.02
CA GLU A 182 -4.60 20.24 3.05
C GLU A 182 -5.12 19.29 1.98
N VAL A 183 -5.97 18.34 2.37
CA VAL A 183 -6.61 17.37 1.48
C VAL A 183 -8.11 17.59 1.45
N LYS A 184 -8.86 16.73 0.71
CA LYS A 184 -10.32 16.83 0.63
C LYS A 184 -10.95 16.96 2.03
N HIS A 185 -11.98 17.77 2.13
CA HIS A 185 -12.72 18.10 3.36
C HIS A 185 -11.92 18.94 4.38
N HIS A 186 -10.93 19.72 3.93
CA HIS A 186 -10.11 20.60 4.77
C HIS A 186 -9.35 19.87 5.89
N GLU A 187 -9.13 18.58 5.74
CA GLU A 187 -8.25 17.82 6.65
C GLU A 187 -6.79 18.15 6.35
N SER A 188 -6.00 18.36 7.41
CA SER A 188 -4.55 18.60 7.30
C SER A 188 -3.80 17.31 7.57
N ILE A 189 -3.04 16.83 6.60
CA ILE A 189 -2.26 15.60 6.66
C ILE A 189 -0.77 15.90 6.71
N GLY A 190 -0.07 15.33 7.69
CA GLY A 190 1.38 15.24 7.72
C GLY A 190 1.85 13.93 7.09
N VAL A 191 3.00 13.96 6.43
CA VAL A 191 3.60 12.80 5.79
C VAL A 191 5.11 12.75 6.02
N TYR A 192 5.67 11.55 5.85
CA TYR A 192 7.09 11.28 5.85
C TYR A 192 7.49 10.68 4.51
N ASN A 193 8.63 11.08 3.98
CA ASN A 193 9.25 10.43 2.83
C ASN A 193 9.87 9.10 3.27
N TYR A 194 9.67 8.06 2.47
CA TYR A 194 10.33 6.78 2.62
C TYR A 194 11.21 6.54 1.39
N TYR A 195 12.52 6.67 1.57
CA TYR A 195 13.48 6.51 0.49
C TYR A 195 14.83 6.03 1.01
N GLY A 196 15.61 5.44 0.11
CA GLY A 196 16.92 4.90 0.44
C GLY A 196 17.48 4.07 -0.70
N GLN A 197 18.27 3.05 -0.33
CA GLN A 197 18.87 2.13 -1.27
C GLN A 197 18.59 0.69 -0.86
N TYR A 198 18.14 -0.11 -1.81
CA TYR A 198 17.91 -1.54 -1.65
C TYR A 198 18.66 -2.30 -2.75
N GLU A 199 19.60 -3.18 -2.39
CA GLU A 199 20.43 -3.97 -3.32
C GLU A 199 21.09 -3.12 -4.43
N GLY A 200 21.56 -1.92 -4.07
CA GLY A 200 22.19 -0.99 -5.03
C GLY A 200 21.19 -0.15 -5.85
N VAL A 201 19.89 -0.37 -5.72
CA VAL A 201 18.84 0.39 -6.41
C VAL A 201 18.24 1.41 -5.46
N PHE A 202 18.10 2.66 -5.92
CA PHE A 202 17.40 3.69 -5.15
C PHE A 202 15.90 3.46 -5.22
N PHE A 203 15.24 3.54 -4.05
CA PHE A 203 13.79 3.53 -3.93
C PHE A 203 13.28 4.83 -3.34
N GLY A 204 12.08 5.22 -3.75
CA GLY A 204 11.49 6.51 -3.37
C GLY A 204 12.31 7.70 -3.89
N ASN A 205 11.96 8.89 -3.48
CA ASN A 205 12.75 10.10 -3.71
C ASN A 205 12.64 11.08 -2.53
N GLU A 206 13.62 11.97 -2.39
CA GLU A 206 13.76 12.92 -1.29
C GLU A 206 13.01 14.25 -1.49
N LYS A 207 12.40 14.44 -2.65
CA LYS A 207 11.70 15.70 -2.97
C LYS A 207 10.50 15.92 -2.06
N ASP A 208 10.17 17.17 -1.82
CA ASP A 208 8.92 17.50 -1.12
C ASP A 208 7.71 17.01 -1.91
N PRO A 209 6.69 16.47 -1.24
CA PRO A 209 5.42 16.10 -1.86
C PRO A 209 4.77 17.26 -2.61
N GLU A 210 3.91 16.94 -3.56
CA GLU A 210 3.14 17.95 -4.28
C GLU A 210 1.95 18.41 -3.44
N ASP A 211 1.61 19.69 -3.55
CA ASP A 211 0.31 20.15 -3.07
C ASP A 211 -0.76 19.42 -3.88
N PRO A 212 -1.83 18.92 -3.25
CA PRO A 212 -2.89 18.25 -3.99
C PRO A 212 -3.41 19.22 -5.04
N ILE A 213 -3.41 18.77 -6.30
CA ILE A 213 -3.99 19.54 -7.39
C ILE A 213 -5.43 19.80 -6.97
N SER A 214 -5.76 21.07 -6.76
CA SER A 214 -7.14 21.48 -6.53
C SER A 214 -7.95 20.92 -7.70
N LEU A 215 -8.71 19.86 -7.43
CA LEU A 215 -9.69 19.35 -8.38
C LEU A 215 -10.69 20.47 -8.57
N LYS A 216 -10.43 21.33 -9.58
CA LYS A 216 -11.39 22.28 -10.12
C LYS A 216 -12.54 21.53 -10.79
#